data_2184e722afa48b3d0627da9dc602ab2d
#
_entry.id   2184e722afa48b3d0627da9dc602ab2d
#
_cell.length_a   1.000
_cell.length_b   1.000
_cell.length_c   1.000
_cell.angle_alpha   90.00
_cell.angle_beta   90.00
_cell.angle_gamma   90.00
#
_symmetry.space_group_name_H-M   'P 1'
#
loop_
_entity.id
_entity.type
_entity.pdbx_description
1 polymer ?
#
loop_
_entity_poly.entity_id
_entity_poly.type
_entity_poly.pdbx_seq_one_letter_code
_entity_poly.pdbx_strand_id
1 'polypeptide(L)'
;LKAARLAGHQREALDTARLLAKHGAFSREAAGTLVRSLAADQIAHAHDAAQLQQVWASLEPADRTAPELALRAAQRLLNLGGDHAVVRDWLRPVWRDMLAQPEQFSHAQHARLARVLEAGMAPTTSGSGDAADQEWLARVEAAHQANPRDASLQYLAGMACLHRGLWG
;
A
#
# COMPACT_ATOMS: atom_id res chain seq x y z
N LEU A 1 -25.69 11.35 5.48
CA LEU A 1 -26.48 11.27 4.22
C LEU A 1 -25.71 11.83 2.99
N LYS A 2 -25.05 13.00 3.09
CA LYS A 2 -24.24 13.56 1.98
C LYS A 2 -23.04 12.67 1.63
N ALA A 3 -22.30 12.17 2.62
CA ALA A 3 -21.14 11.29 2.43
C ALA A 3 -21.52 9.94 1.79
N ALA A 4 -22.66 9.38 2.18
CA ALA A 4 -23.17 8.12 1.61
C ALA A 4 -23.59 8.28 0.15
N ARG A 5 -24.15 9.43 -0.24
CA ARG A 5 -24.49 9.75 -1.63
C ARG A 5 -23.25 9.93 -2.50
N LEU A 6 -22.22 10.62 -2.00
CA LEU A 6 -20.94 10.77 -2.70
C LEU A 6 -20.26 9.41 -2.93
N ALA A 7 -20.24 8.53 -1.92
CA ALA A 7 -19.67 7.19 -2.06
C ALA A 7 -20.45 6.32 -3.07
N GLY A 8 -21.78 6.45 -3.12
CA GLY A 8 -22.61 5.78 -4.11
C GLY A 8 -22.29 6.23 -5.53
N HIS A 9 -22.22 7.54 -5.77
CA HIS A 9 -21.89 8.10 -7.08
C HIS A 9 -20.47 7.76 -7.54
N GLN A 10 -19.49 7.69 -6.62
CA GLN A 10 -18.13 7.27 -6.97
C GLN A 10 -18.06 5.80 -7.38
N ARG A 11 -18.82 4.93 -6.71
CA ARG A 11 -18.91 3.52 -7.09
C ARG A 11 -19.55 3.34 -8.48
N GLU A 12 -20.67 4.01 -8.73
CA GLU A 12 -21.34 4.02 -10.03
C GLU A 12 -20.42 4.57 -11.14
N ALA A 13 -19.66 5.62 -10.86
CA ALA A 13 -18.69 6.20 -11.80
C ALA A 13 -17.58 5.20 -12.13
N LEU A 14 -17.08 4.46 -11.12
CA LEU A 14 -16.05 3.43 -11.32
C LEU A 14 -16.58 2.27 -12.18
N ASP A 15 -17.79 1.79 -11.92
CA ASP A 15 -18.41 0.71 -12.67
C ASP A 15 -18.71 1.14 -14.11
N THR A 16 -19.15 2.39 -14.30
CA THR A 16 -19.36 2.99 -15.62
C THR A 16 -18.04 3.12 -16.38
N ALA A 17 -16.97 3.58 -15.75
CA ALA A 17 -15.65 3.68 -16.37
C ALA A 17 -15.12 2.30 -16.82
N ARG A 18 -15.32 1.25 -16.00
CA ARG A 18 -14.97 -0.14 -16.34
C ARG A 18 -15.79 -0.65 -17.54
N LEU A 19 -17.08 -0.36 -17.58
CA LEU A 19 -17.96 -0.71 -18.70
C LEU A 19 -17.54 -0.02 -20.00
N LEU A 20 -17.26 1.28 -19.96
CA LEU A 20 -16.77 2.05 -21.11
C LEU A 20 -15.41 1.54 -21.62
N ALA A 21 -14.52 1.14 -20.71
CA ALA A 21 -13.26 0.50 -21.06
C ALA A 21 -13.48 -0.83 -21.79
N LYS A 22 -14.40 -1.64 -21.30
CA LYS A 22 -14.76 -2.95 -21.90
C LYS A 22 -15.37 -2.81 -23.29
N HIS A 23 -16.11 -1.74 -23.56
CA HIS A 23 -16.74 -1.47 -24.85
C HIS A 23 -15.88 -0.65 -25.83
N GLY A 24 -14.61 -0.39 -25.50
CA GLY A 24 -13.67 0.29 -26.41
C GLY A 24 -13.94 1.78 -26.63
N ALA A 25 -14.81 2.41 -25.83
CA ALA A 25 -15.12 3.84 -25.91
C ALA A 25 -13.92 4.74 -25.50
N PHE A 26 -12.97 4.18 -24.75
CA PHE A 26 -11.68 4.82 -24.38
C PHE A 26 -10.53 3.94 -24.79
N SER A 27 -9.34 4.55 -25.04
CA SER A 27 -8.13 3.77 -25.11
C SER A 27 -7.93 3.01 -23.76
N ARG A 28 -7.40 1.81 -23.83
CA ARG A 28 -7.18 0.97 -22.62
C ARG A 28 -6.36 1.70 -21.55
N GLU A 29 -5.44 2.55 -21.98
CA GLU A 29 -4.61 3.37 -21.10
C GLU A 29 -5.40 4.49 -20.41
N ALA A 30 -6.23 5.23 -21.14
CA ALA A 30 -7.07 6.29 -20.59
C ALA A 30 -8.10 5.74 -19.60
N ALA A 31 -8.70 4.59 -19.91
CA ALA A 31 -9.61 3.89 -19.01
C ALA A 31 -8.91 3.43 -17.73
N GLY A 32 -7.72 2.87 -17.82
CA GLY A 32 -6.91 2.47 -16.65
C GLY A 32 -6.56 3.67 -15.77
N THR A 33 -6.22 4.80 -16.36
CA THR A 33 -5.92 6.04 -15.62
C THR A 33 -7.15 6.56 -14.88
N LEU A 34 -8.31 6.57 -15.53
CA LEU A 34 -9.56 7.00 -14.90
C LEU A 34 -9.97 6.06 -13.75
N VAL A 35 -9.89 4.75 -13.95
CA VAL A 35 -10.19 3.75 -12.91
C VAL A 35 -9.28 3.95 -11.69
N ARG A 36 -7.98 4.13 -11.89
CA ARG A 36 -7.03 4.40 -10.79
C ARG A 36 -7.30 5.72 -10.07
N SER A 37 -7.68 6.77 -10.81
CA SER A 37 -8.06 8.05 -10.20
C SER A 37 -9.30 7.92 -9.31
N LEU A 38 -10.36 7.27 -9.80
CA LEU A 38 -11.58 7.03 -9.03
C LEU A 38 -11.34 6.12 -7.82
N ALA A 39 -10.49 5.09 -7.97
CA ALA A 39 -10.07 4.24 -6.86
C ALA A 39 -9.30 5.04 -5.80
N ALA A 40 -8.40 5.94 -6.21
CA ALA A 40 -7.66 6.81 -5.30
C ALA A 40 -8.59 7.75 -4.52
N ASP A 41 -9.64 8.25 -5.16
CA ASP A 41 -10.66 9.09 -4.50
C ASP A 41 -11.49 8.29 -3.49
N GLN A 42 -11.89 7.06 -3.82
CA GLN A 42 -12.59 6.18 -2.88
C GLN A 42 -11.72 5.83 -1.65
N ILE A 43 -10.44 5.55 -1.86
CA ILE A 43 -9.47 5.31 -0.79
C ILE A 43 -9.36 6.54 0.12
N ALA A 44 -9.23 7.73 -0.46
CA ALA A 44 -9.10 8.97 0.29
C ALA A 44 -10.36 9.29 1.14
N HIS A 45 -11.54 8.95 0.64
CA HIS A 45 -12.82 9.23 1.30
C HIS A 45 -13.33 8.10 2.20
N ALA A 46 -12.62 6.99 2.33
CA ALA A 46 -12.97 5.93 3.28
C ALA A 46 -12.97 6.49 4.71
N HIS A 47 -14.04 6.26 5.47
CA HIS A 47 -14.23 6.81 6.81
C HIS A 47 -13.67 5.91 7.91
N ASP A 48 -13.56 4.61 7.65
CA ASP A 48 -13.04 3.63 8.58
C ASP A 48 -12.24 2.53 7.87
N ALA A 49 -11.54 1.71 8.65
CA ALA A 49 -10.69 0.65 8.13
C ALA A 49 -11.48 -0.43 7.38
N ALA A 50 -12.69 -0.75 7.82
CA ALA A 50 -13.53 -1.78 7.19
C ALA A 50 -13.98 -1.35 5.80
N GLN A 51 -14.45 -0.10 5.67
CA GLN A 51 -14.82 0.47 4.39
C GLN A 51 -13.62 0.52 3.44
N LEU A 52 -12.45 0.92 3.93
CA LEU A 52 -11.23 0.95 3.12
C LEU A 52 -10.84 -0.44 2.63
N GLN A 53 -10.92 -1.46 3.48
CA GLN A 53 -10.66 -2.85 3.09
C GLN A 53 -11.65 -3.34 2.02
N GLN A 54 -12.93 -2.96 2.12
CA GLN A 54 -13.92 -3.28 1.08
C GLN A 54 -13.59 -2.61 -0.26
N VAL A 55 -13.21 -1.32 -0.23
CA VAL A 55 -12.75 -0.61 -1.44
C VAL A 55 -11.55 -1.33 -2.05
N TRP A 56 -10.55 -1.68 -1.22
CA TRP A 56 -9.36 -2.39 -1.66
C TRP A 56 -9.68 -3.76 -2.28
N ALA A 57 -10.55 -4.53 -1.64
CA ALA A 57 -10.98 -5.84 -2.14
C ALA A 57 -11.74 -5.76 -3.48
N SER A 58 -12.40 -4.64 -3.77
CA SER A 58 -13.12 -4.40 -5.02
C SER A 58 -12.22 -4.03 -6.20
N LEU A 59 -10.94 -3.70 -5.96
CA LEU A 59 -10.01 -3.32 -7.01
C LEU A 59 -9.54 -4.55 -7.80
N GLU A 60 -9.25 -4.34 -9.08
CA GLU A 60 -8.62 -5.35 -9.91
C GLU A 60 -7.22 -5.70 -9.39
N PRO A 61 -6.74 -6.95 -9.56
CA PRO A 61 -5.40 -7.34 -9.09
C PRO A 61 -4.28 -6.44 -9.63
N ALA A 62 -4.36 -6.00 -10.89
CA ALA A 62 -3.38 -5.11 -11.50
C ALA A 62 -3.35 -3.73 -10.83
N ASP A 63 -4.49 -3.20 -10.41
CA ASP A 63 -4.58 -1.92 -9.72
C ASP A 63 -4.04 -2.01 -8.29
N ARG A 64 -4.22 -3.15 -7.61
CA ARG A 64 -3.66 -3.39 -6.27
C ARG A 64 -2.14 -3.45 -6.24
N THR A 65 -1.49 -3.79 -7.36
CA THR A 65 -0.02 -3.79 -7.49
C THR A 65 0.55 -2.45 -7.95
N ALA A 66 -0.30 -1.49 -8.31
CA ALA A 66 0.14 -0.14 -8.67
C ALA A 66 0.72 0.58 -7.44
N PRO A 67 2.03 0.97 -7.45
CA PRO A 67 2.73 1.47 -6.26
C PRO A 67 2.04 2.67 -5.61
N GLU A 68 1.61 3.64 -6.42
CA GLU A 68 0.95 4.85 -5.90
C GLU A 68 -0.36 4.55 -5.19
N LEU A 69 -1.15 3.63 -5.72
CA LEU A 69 -2.44 3.26 -5.15
C LEU A 69 -2.26 2.45 -3.87
N ALA A 70 -1.34 1.47 -3.89
CA ALA A 70 -1.02 0.64 -2.74
C ALA A 70 -0.45 1.47 -1.57
N LEU A 71 0.50 2.38 -1.85
CA LEU A 71 1.06 3.28 -0.83
C LEU A 71 0.00 4.23 -0.25
N ARG A 72 -0.92 4.73 -1.08
CA ARG A 72 -2.01 5.59 -0.61
C ARG A 72 -3.00 4.83 0.26
N ALA A 73 -3.37 3.63 -0.13
CA ALA A 73 -4.28 2.77 0.63
C ALA A 73 -3.67 2.35 1.96
N ALA A 74 -2.42 1.92 1.96
CA ALA A 74 -1.68 1.52 3.16
C ALA A 74 -1.55 2.68 4.16
N GLN A 75 -1.16 3.87 3.68
CA GLN A 75 -1.09 5.07 4.52
C GLN A 75 -2.46 5.46 5.09
N ARG A 76 -3.51 5.37 4.28
CA ARG A 76 -4.87 5.65 4.74
C ARG A 76 -5.32 4.65 5.80
N LEU A 77 -5.01 3.35 5.62
CA LEU A 77 -5.33 2.32 6.59
C LEU A 77 -4.67 2.57 7.94
N LEU A 78 -3.39 2.95 7.96
CA LEU A 78 -2.68 3.34 9.18
C LEU A 78 -3.33 4.54 9.86
N ASN A 79 -3.71 5.58 9.09
CA ASN A 79 -4.36 6.77 9.63
C ASN A 79 -5.75 6.50 10.23
N LEU A 80 -6.41 5.43 9.77
CA LEU A 80 -7.70 4.96 10.30
C LEU A 80 -7.55 3.96 11.46
N GLY A 81 -6.32 3.72 11.93
CA GLY A 81 -6.05 2.76 13.00
C GLY A 81 -6.26 1.30 12.58
N GLY A 82 -6.10 1.00 11.28
CA GLY A 82 -6.24 -0.35 10.76
C GLY A 82 -5.08 -1.27 11.13
N ASP A 83 -5.25 -2.55 10.88
CA ASP A 83 -4.29 -3.59 11.21
C ASP A 83 -2.98 -3.46 10.42
N HIS A 84 -1.87 -3.43 11.12
CA HIS A 84 -0.52 -3.34 10.56
C HIS A 84 -0.17 -4.55 9.68
N ALA A 85 -0.67 -5.74 9.99
CA ALA A 85 -0.47 -6.93 9.16
C ALA A 85 -1.10 -6.76 7.78
N VAL A 86 -2.30 -6.18 7.72
CA VAL A 86 -3.00 -5.88 6.45
C VAL A 86 -2.22 -4.85 5.63
N VAL A 87 -1.65 -3.83 6.28
CA VAL A 87 -0.78 -2.84 5.61
C VAL A 87 0.41 -3.52 4.93
N ARG A 88 1.09 -4.41 5.66
CA ARG A 88 2.23 -5.16 5.13
C ARG A 88 1.83 -6.06 3.94
N ASP A 89 0.70 -6.73 4.04
CA ASP A 89 0.20 -7.60 2.97
C ASP A 89 -0.13 -6.80 1.70
N TRP A 90 -0.72 -5.62 1.82
CA TRP A 90 -1.00 -4.77 0.68
C TRP A 90 0.27 -4.23 0.01
N LEU A 91 1.32 -3.99 0.78
CA LEU A 91 2.59 -3.48 0.26
C LEU A 91 3.56 -4.58 -0.20
N ARG A 92 3.29 -5.85 0.10
CA ARG A 92 4.17 -6.98 -0.27
C ARG A 92 4.49 -7.04 -1.77
N PRO A 93 3.53 -6.90 -2.70
CA PRO A 93 3.83 -6.87 -4.13
C PRO A 93 4.72 -5.70 -4.52
N VAL A 94 4.40 -4.49 -4.03
CA VAL A 94 5.18 -3.27 -4.33
C VAL A 94 6.61 -3.38 -3.79
N TRP A 95 6.79 -3.91 -2.58
CA TRP A 95 8.09 -4.20 -1.99
C TRP A 95 8.92 -5.15 -2.85
N ARG A 96 8.30 -6.26 -3.26
CA ARG A 96 8.97 -7.26 -4.13
C ARG A 96 9.40 -6.64 -5.45
N ASP A 97 8.53 -5.86 -6.08
CA ASP A 97 8.79 -5.25 -7.38
C ASP A 97 9.88 -4.16 -7.26
N MET A 98 9.89 -3.38 -6.18
CA MET A 98 10.95 -2.42 -5.89
C MET A 98 12.32 -3.10 -5.70
N LEU A 99 12.38 -4.24 -5.03
CA LEU A 99 13.64 -4.98 -4.87
C LEU A 99 14.13 -5.61 -6.18
N ALA A 100 13.20 -6.05 -7.04
CA ALA A 100 13.52 -6.66 -8.33
C ALA A 100 13.95 -5.64 -9.40
N GLN A 101 13.36 -4.44 -9.36
CA GLN A 101 13.53 -3.41 -10.39
C GLN A 101 13.58 -2.00 -9.74
N PRO A 102 14.60 -1.71 -8.92
CA PRO A 102 14.67 -0.48 -8.14
C PRO A 102 14.70 0.78 -9.02
N GLU A 103 15.23 0.68 -10.24
CA GLU A 103 15.31 1.78 -11.21
C GLU A 103 13.94 2.25 -11.72
N GLN A 104 12.90 1.45 -11.59
CA GLN A 104 11.54 1.84 -11.97
C GLN A 104 10.85 2.72 -10.92
N PHE A 105 11.44 2.82 -9.74
CA PHE A 105 10.90 3.60 -8.63
C PHE A 105 11.72 4.87 -8.43
N SER A 106 11.03 6.00 -8.29
CA SER A 106 11.68 7.25 -7.91
C SER A 106 12.19 7.22 -6.47
N HIS A 107 13.17 8.05 -6.14
CA HIS A 107 13.64 8.20 -4.74
C HIS A 107 12.51 8.54 -3.77
N ALA A 108 11.52 9.33 -4.21
CA ALA A 108 10.36 9.68 -3.39
C ALA A 108 9.48 8.45 -3.09
N GLN A 109 9.31 7.55 -4.05
CA GLN A 109 8.57 6.29 -3.86
C GLN A 109 9.31 5.34 -2.93
N HIS A 110 10.64 5.19 -3.06
CA HIS A 110 11.48 4.43 -2.12
C HIS A 110 11.33 4.94 -0.69
N ALA A 111 11.52 6.25 -0.48
CA ALA A 111 11.42 6.87 0.84
C ALA A 111 10.01 6.74 1.43
N ARG A 112 8.97 6.88 0.61
CA ARG A 112 7.58 6.74 1.04
C ARG A 112 7.26 5.31 1.42
N LEU A 113 7.69 4.32 0.61
CA LEU A 113 7.49 2.91 0.91
C LEU A 113 8.18 2.53 2.22
N ALA A 114 9.43 2.96 2.44
CA ALA A 114 10.16 2.70 3.67
C ALA A 114 9.42 3.23 4.91
N ARG A 115 8.90 4.46 4.87
CA ARG A 115 8.14 5.06 5.97
C ARG A 115 6.82 4.33 6.27
N VAL A 116 6.10 3.93 5.23
CA VAL A 116 4.82 3.22 5.42
C VAL A 116 5.06 1.81 5.94
N LEU A 117 6.12 1.13 5.48
CA LEU A 117 6.53 -0.17 6.01
C LEU A 117 7.01 -0.08 7.46
N GLU A 118 7.79 0.95 7.81
CA GLU A 118 8.18 1.22 9.19
C GLU A 118 6.96 1.35 10.09
N ALA A 119 6.01 2.20 9.72
CA ALA A 119 4.77 2.38 10.47
C ALA A 119 3.95 1.08 10.55
N GLY A 120 3.98 0.25 9.51
CA GLY A 120 3.36 -1.08 9.50
C GLY A 120 4.06 -2.12 10.37
N MET A 121 5.31 -1.87 10.80
CA MET A 121 6.07 -2.70 11.72
C MET A 121 6.01 -2.22 13.17
N ALA A 122 5.37 -1.10 13.46
CA ALA A 122 5.20 -0.61 14.82
C ALA A 122 4.56 -1.69 15.70
N PRO A 123 5.01 -1.83 16.97
CA PRO A 123 4.49 -2.87 17.84
C PRO A 123 2.99 -2.67 18.04
N THR A 124 2.21 -3.68 17.68
CA THR A 124 0.82 -3.76 18.10
C THR A 124 0.80 -3.88 19.62
N THR A 125 -0.13 -3.22 20.29
CA THR A 125 -0.33 -3.26 21.75
C THR A 125 -0.61 -4.66 22.31
N SER A 126 -0.74 -5.66 21.47
CA SER A 126 -0.86 -7.08 21.81
C SER A 126 0.53 -7.72 21.75
N GLY A 127 1.24 -7.76 22.86
CA GLY A 127 2.60 -8.21 23.08
C GLY A 127 3.05 -9.59 22.58
N SER A 128 2.58 -10.03 21.44
CA SER A 128 3.14 -11.18 20.74
C SER A 128 3.85 -10.68 19.48
N GLY A 129 5.18 -10.75 19.49
CA GLY A 129 5.96 -10.67 18.27
C GLY A 129 5.51 -11.78 17.33
N ASP A 130 4.54 -11.49 16.49
CA ASP A 130 3.90 -12.45 15.60
C ASP A 130 4.95 -13.01 14.63
N ALA A 131 4.83 -14.28 14.27
CA ALA A 131 5.71 -14.92 13.28
C ALA A 131 5.77 -14.14 11.95
N ALA A 132 4.66 -13.50 11.56
CA ALA A 132 4.58 -12.62 10.41
C ALA A 132 5.51 -11.40 10.52
N ASP A 133 5.66 -10.86 11.72
CA ASP A 133 6.56 -9.75 11.99
C ASP A 133 8.02 -10.15 11.87
N GLN A 134 8.38 -11.33 12.37
CA GLN A 134 9.74 -11.88 12.24
C GLN A 134 10.09 -12.15 10.79
N GLU A 135 9.14 -12.65 10.00
CA GLU A 135 9.32 -12.85 8.56
C GLU A 135 9.60 -11.53 7.83
N TRP A 136 8.89 -10.46 8.17
CA TRP A 136 9.12 -9.15 7.57
C TRP A 136 10.48 -8.56 7.98
N LEU A 137 10.90 -8.71 9.22
CA LEU A 137 12.23 -8.29 9.67
C LEU A 137 13.31 -9.02 8.87
N ALA A 138 13.23 -10.35 8.77
CA ALA A 138 14.18 -11.13 7.99
C ALA A 138 14.24 -10.72 6.51
N ARG A 139 13.11 -10.36 5.91
CA ARG A 139 13.04 -9.83 4.54
C ARG A 139 13.72 -8.47 4.40
N VAL A 140 13.53 -7.57 5.36
CA VAL A 140 14.17 -6.25 5.37
C VAL A 140 15.68 -6.40 5.53
N GLU A 141 16.13 -7.25 6.44
CA GLU A 141 17.56 -7.53 6.65
C GLU A 141 18.20 -8.13 5.39
N ALA A 142 17.57 -9.12 4.78
CA ALA A 142 18.07 -9.74 3.55
C ALA A 142 18.15 -8.72 2.40
N ALA A 143 17.17 -7.83 2.27
CA ALA A 143 17.16 -6.78 1.26
C ALA A 143 18.30 -5.77 1.50
N HIS A 144 18.52 -5.36 2.75
CA HIS A 144 19.64 -4.47 3.12
C HIS A 144 20.99 -5.12 2.86
N GLN A 145 21.18 -6.38 3.22
CA GLN A 145 22.41 -7.12 2.93
C GLN A 145 22.71 -7.23 1.44
N ALA A 146 21.67 -7.44 0.62
CA ALA A 146 21.79 -7.49 -0.84
C ALA A 146 22.11 -6.11 -1.45
N ASN A 147 21.65 -5.03 -0.83
CA ASN A 147 21.78 -3.65 -1.32
C ASN A 147 22.27 -2.70 -0.22
N PRO A 148 23.50 -2.86 0.30
CA PRO A 148 23.97 -2.13 1.50
C PRO A 148 24.15 -0.61 1.29
N ARG A 149 24.13 -0.15 0.04
CA ARG A 149 24.23 1.28 -0.32
C ARG A 149 22.89 1.97 -0.45
N ASP A 150 21.78 1.23 -0.38
CA ASP A 150 20.44 1.82 -0.47
C ASP A 150 20.07 2.43 0.89
N ALA A 151 20.02 3.77 0.91
CA ALA A 151 19.72 4.53 2.14
C ALA A 151 18.31 4.25 2.68
N SER A 152 17.35 3.95 1.83
CA SER A 152 15.97 3.62 2.26
C SER A 152 15.92 2.26 2.93
N LEU A 153 16.64 1.26 2.42
CA LEU A 153 16.77 -0.06 3.04
C LEU A 153 17.56 -0.01 4.35
N GLN A 154 18.64 0.78 4.38
CA GLN A 154 19.42 1.00 5.60
C GLN A 154 18.56 1.64 6.70
N TYR A 155 17.81 2.69 6.35
CA TYR A 155 16.88 3.34 7.26
C TYR A 155 15.84 2.35 7.79
N LEU A 156 15.19 1.61 6.90
CA LEU A 156 14.13 0.66 7.25
C LEU A 156 14.65 -0.46 8.17
N ALA A 157 15.83 -0.99 7.88
CA ALA A 157 16.49 -2.01 8.71
C ALA A 157 16.80 -1.46 10.11
N GLY A 158 17.36 -0.26 10.20
CA GLY A 158 17.64 0.41 11.46
C GLY A 158 16.39 0.66 12.30
N MET A 159 15.32 1.14 11.69
CA MET A 159 14.04 1.37 12.36
C MET A 159 13.36 0.07 12.80
N ALA A 160 13.44 -0.99 11.98
CA ALA A 160 12.93 -2.30 12.35
C ALA A 160 13.65 -2.87 13.58
N CYS A 161 14.96 -2.73 13.66
CA CYS A 161 15.75 -3.10 14.84
C CYS A 161 15.36 -2.25 16.06
N LEU A 162 15.22 -0.94 15.89
CA LEU A 162 14.85 -0.02 16.96
C LEU A 162 13.49 -0.36 17.58
N HIS A 163 12.47 -0.56 16.75
CA HIS A 163 11.11 -0.90 17.18
C HIS A 163 11.04 -2.22 17.94
N ARG A 164 12.01 -3.11 17.72
CA ARG A 164 12.07 -4.42 18.38
C ARG A 164 13.01 -4.47 19.59
N GLY A 165 13.63 -3.35 19.92
CA GLY A 165 14.63 -3.31 21.00
C GLY A 165 15.87 -4.16 20.74
N LEU A 166 16.15 -4.48 19.49
CA LEU A 166 17.34 -5.17 19.04
C LEU A 166 18.45 -4.14 18.86
N TRP A 167 19.16 -3.89 19.95
CA TRP A 167 20.35 -3.04 19.95
C TRP A 167 21.53 -3.91 19.54
N GLY A 168 21.96 -3.80 18.30
CA GLY A 168 23.16 -4.47 17.81
C GLY A 168 24.42 -3.76 18.22
#